data_a1ce7aaf2fbb4e15cfd3827d64462af3
#
_entry.id   a1ce7aaf2fbb4e15cfd3827d64462af3
#
_cell.length_a   1.000
_cell.length_b   1.000
_cell.length_c   1.000
_cell.angle_alpha   90.00
_cell.angle_beta   90.00
_cell.angle_gamma   90.00
#
_symmetry.space_group_name_H-M   'P 1'
#
loop_
_entity.id
_entity.type
_entity.pdbx_description
1 polymer ?
#
loop_
_entity_poly.entity_id
_entity_poly.type
_entity_poly.pdbx_seq_one_letter_code
_entity_poly.pdbx_strand_id
1 'polypeptide(L)'
;DLKKLDDENVYRKMQGHWIIEMSEMIATANAKSIEEIKSFLSRQKETYKIPYETHPADRKRQCVFGGSSNTLDFLPLDRTGNRRFVPVMVYPERAEVHILADEQASREYINQMWAEAMEIYRSGNFRLRFSPAMNAYLKAHQKDFMPEDTKAGQILDYLERYSGSIVCSKQLYKEALGHDYDEPKQWELREINDIMNNAVTGWRAFSNPRYFPEPYRRQKGWERIRNDNEPDNSMDGFQEIPTEEMEQLGLPEEWLKQK
;
A
#
# COMPACT_ATOMS: atom_id res chain seq x y z
N ASP A 1 -20.01 -14.28 12.83
CA ASP A 1 -20.15 -12.82 12.80
C ASP A 1 -18.84 -12.20 13.29
N LEU A 2 -18.10 -11.58 12.36
CA LEU A 2 -16.77 -11.03 12.63
C LEU A 2 -16.78 -9.68 13.37
N LYS A 3 -17.92 -9.18 13.75
CA LYS A 3 -18.06 -8.02 14.65
C LYS A 3 -17.36 -8.22 16.01
N LYS A 4 -16.88 -9.44 16.29
CA LYS A 4 -16.19 -9.81 17.53
C LYS A 4 -14.96 -10.67 17.26
N LEU A 5 -14.03 -10.17 16.46
CA LEU A 5 -12.77 -10.87 16.13
C LEU A 5 -11.90 -11.24 17.35
N ASP A 6 -12.12 -10.60 18.48
CA ASP A 6 -11.42 -10.88 19.75
C ASP A 6 -12.22 -11.74 20.74
N ASP A 7 -13.33 -12.38 20.31
CA ASP A 7 -14.11 -13.27 21.15
C ASP A 7 -13.48 -14.68 21.21
N GLU A 8 -13.26 -15.20 22.40
CA GLU A 8 -12.78 -16.58 22.63
C GLU A 8 -13.62 -17.64 21.91
N ASN A 9 -14.91 -17.38 21.67
CA ASN A 9 -15.80 -18.27 20.94
C ASN A 9 -15.40 -18.38 19.47
N VAL A 10 -14.87 -17.31 18.86
CA VAL A 10 -14.38 -17.35 17.49
C VAL A 10 -13.17 -18.26 17.42
N TYR A 11 -12.23 -18.14 18.35
CA TYR A 11 -11.02 -18.95 18.38
C TYR A 11 -11.32 -20.44 18.59
N ARG A 12 -12.27 -20.75 19.46
CA ARG A 12 -12.72 -22.15 19.67
C ARG A 12 -13.36 -22.75 18.43
N LYS A 13 -14.16 -21.97 17.69
CA LYS A 13 -14.80 -22.41 16.44
C LYS A 13 -13.81 -22.64 15.29
N MET A 14 -12.66 -22.02 15.32
CA MET A 14 -11.61 -22.25 14.31
C MET A 14 -10.87 -23.56 14.48
N GLN A 15 -10.97 -24.19 15.65
CA GLN A 15 -10.28 -25.45 15.90
C GLN A 15 -10.80 -26.59 15.03
N GLY A 16 -9.89 -27.41 14.54
CA GLY A 16 -10.23 -28.58 13.72
C GLY A 16 -10.56 -28.24 12.27
N HIS A 17 -10.47 -26.97 11.87
CA HIS A 17 -10.71 -26.55 10.49
C HIS A 17 -9.41 -26.07 9.83
N TRP A 18 -9.14 -26.54 8.63
CA TRP A 18 -7.98 -26.12 7.83
C TRP A 18 -8.31 -24.93 6.94
N ILE A 19 -9.54 -24.85 6.45
CA ILE A 19 -10.03 -23.75 5.60
C ILE A 19 -11.27 -23.17 6.25
N ILE A 20 -11.28 -21.84 6.42
CA ILE A 20 -12.40 -21.08 6.99
C ILE A 20 -12.87 -20.09 5.97
N GLU A 21 -14.11 -20.22 5.57
CA GLU A 21 -14.75 -19.29 4.66
C GLU A 21 -15.19 -18.02 5.40
N MET A 22 -14.87 -16.89 4.80
CA MET A 22 -15.22 -15.55 5.25
C MET A 22 -16.07 -14.89 4.15
N SER A 23 -17.35 -15.22 4.11
CA SER A 23 -18.27 -14.71 3.10
C SER A 23 -18.52 -13.20 3.28
N GLU A 24 -18.47 -12.44 2.20
CA GLU A 24 -18.87 -11.02 2.07
C GLU A 24 -18.28 -10.02 3.07
N MET A 25 -17.21 -10.39 3.76
CA MET A 25 -16.73 -9.70 4.94
C MET A 25 -15.98 -8.41 4.67
N ILE A 26 -15.24 -8.38 3.57
CA ILE A 26 -14.27 -7.31 3.31
C ILE A 26 -14.97 -6.11 2.68
N ALA A 27 -15.98 -6.34 1.86
CA ALA A 27 -16.68 -5.31 1.11
C ALA A 27 -17.43 -4.27 1.99
N THR A 28 -17.72 -4.60 3.26
CA THR A 28 -18.47 -3.72 4.17
C THR A 28 -17.64 -3.16 5.32
N ALA A 29 -16.34 -3.45 5.36
CA ALA A 29 -15.49 -3.06 6.46
C ALA A 29 -15.07 -1.59 6.36
N ASN A 30 -15.29 -0.82 7.44
CA ASN A 30 -14.70 0.51 7.59
C ASN A 30 -13.19 0.41 7.93
N ALA A 31 -12.46 1.54 7.85
CA ALA A 31 -11.00 1.58 8.06
C ALA A 31 -10.54 0.94 9.38
N LYS A 32 -11.30 1.10 10.47
CA LYS A 32 -10.98 0.49 11.78
C LYS A 32 -11.14 -1.03 11.71
N SER A 33 -12.23 -1.51 11.13
CA SER A 33 -12.49 -2.94 10.93
C SER A 33 -11.43 -3.59 10.06
N ILE A 34 -10.89 -2.88 9.08
CA ILE A 34 -9.83 -3.37 8.19
C ILE A 34 -8.54 -3.65 8.98
N GLU A 35 -8.11 -2.77 9.85
CA GLU A 35 -6.93 -2.99 10.69
C GLU A 35 -7.13 -4.14 11.69
N GLU A 36 -8.33 -4.28 12.23
CA GLU A 36 -8.71 -5.42 13.07
C GLU A 36 -8.65 -6.73 12.28
N ILE A 37 -9.16 -6.76 11.05
CA ILE A 37 -9.08 -7.91 10.13
C ILE A 37 -7.61 -8.25 9.82
N LYS A 38 -6.80 -7.27 9.45
CA LYS A 38 -5.37 -7.46 9.17
C LYS A 38 -4.62 -7.99 10.39
N SER A 39 -4.91 -7.47 11.58
CA SER A 39 -4.37 -7.97 12.84
C SER A 39 -4.78 -9.41 13.07
N PHE A 40 -6.07 -9.71 12.94
CA PHE A 40 -6.61 -11.05 13.10
C PHE A 40 -5.99 -12.05 12.11
N LEU A 41 -5.90 -11.71 10.83
CA LEU A 41 -5.29 -12.58 9.81
C LEU A 41 -3.81 -12.86 10.05
N SER A 42 -3.09 -11.94 10.72
CA SER A 42 -1.64 -12.06 10.97
C SER A 42 -1.30 -12.87 12.22
N ARG A 43 -2.27 -13.22 13.05
CA ARG A 43 -2.01 -13.96 14.28
C ARG A 43 -1.55 -15.38 13.95
N GLN A 44 -0.51 -15.83 14.61
CA GLN A 44 0.04 -17.18 14.48
C GLN A 44 -0.45 -18.11 15.59
N LYS A 45 -0.93 -17.54 16.69
CA LYS A 45 -1.47 -18.23 17.85
C LYS A 45 -2.60 -17.44 18.47
N GLU A 46 -3.48 -18.16 19.14
CA GLU A 46 -4.57 -17.60 19.94
C GLU A 46 -4.41 -18.05 21.40
N THR A 47 -4.65 -17.18 22.35
CA THR A 47 -4.61 -17.52 23.77
C THR A 47 -6.04 -17.54 24.30
N TYR A 48 -6.56 -18.70 24.63
CA TYR A 48 -7.91 -18.84 25.18
C TYR A 48 -8.04 -20.10 26.03
N LYS A 49 -9.11 -20.13 26.83
CA LYS A 49 -9.44 -21.24 27.72
C LYS A 49 -10.47 -22.15 27.08
N ILE A 50 -10.20 -23.45 27.05
CA ILE A 50 -11.22 -24.45 26.74
C ILE A 50 -12.03 -24.77 28.01
N PRO A 51 -13.33 -25.07 27.89
CA PRO A 51 -14.12 -25.52 29.04
C PRO A 51 -13.41 -26.67 29.77
N TYR A 52 -13.43 -26.61 31.09
CA TYR A 52 -12.79 -27.56 32.02
C TYR A 52 -11.25 -27.45 32.15
N GLU A 53 -10.57 -26.64 31.38
CA GLU A 53 -9.16 -26.33 31.63
C GLU A 53 -9.02 -25.32 32.79
N THR A 54 -7.95 -25.44 33.57
CA THR A 54 -7.71 -24.53 34.71
C THR A 54 -7.24 -23.15 34.25
N HIS A 55 -6.39 -23.10 33.20
CA HIS A 55 -5.75 -21.88 32.71
C HIS A 55 -5.90 -21.73 31.20
N PRO A 56 -5.91 -20.47 30.66
CA PRO A 56 -5.77 -20.25 29.24
C PRO A 56 -4.42 -20.80 28.71
N ALA A 57 -4.42 -21.30 27.49
CA ALA A 57 -3.23 -21.81 26.84
C ALA A 57 -3.06 -21.22 25.43
N ASP A 58 -1.81 -21.09 25.01
CA ASP A 58 -1.46 -20.67 23.66
C ASP A 58 -1.69 -21.82 22.68
N ARG A 59 -2.49 -21.55 21.65
CA ARG A 59 -2.82 -22.53 20.60
C ARG A 59 -2.41 -21.97 19.24
N LYS A 60 -1.54 -22.70 18.57
CA LYS A 60 -1.09 -22.32 17.22
C LYS A 60 -2.26 -22.37 16.25
N ARG A 61 -2.34 -21.37 15.37
CA ARG A 61 -3.32 -21.35 14.30
C ARG A 61 -2.95 -22.37 13.23
N GLN A 62 -3.92 -23.18 12.81
CA GLN A 62 -3.75 -24.27 11.83
C GLN A 62 -4.69 -24.12 10.64
N CYS A 63 -5.23 -22.93 10.42
CA CYS A 63 -6.19 -22.68 9.34
C CYS A 63 -5.69 -21.55 8.43
N VAL A 64 -6.21 -21.56 7.20
CA VAL A 64 -6.18 -20.47 6.25
C VAL A 64 -7.58 -19.92 6.05
N PHE A 65 -7.68 -18.68 5.58
CA PHE A 65 -8.95 -18.03 5.32
C PHE A 65 -9.14 -17.88 3.82
N GLY A 66 -10.33 -18.23 3.33
CA GLY A 66 -10.81 -17.93 2.01
C GLY A 66 -12.06 -17.07 2.10
N GLY A 67 -12.31 -16.25 1.10
CA GLY A 67 -13.53 -15.45 1.02
C GLY A 67 -13.92 -15.22 -0.43
N SER A 68 -15.19 -14.90 -0.65
CA SER A 68 -15.72 -14.53 -1.95
C SER A 68 -16.27 -13.11 -1.92
N SER A 69 -16.22 -12.43 -3.05
CA SER A 69 -16.81 -11.11 -3.26
C SER A 69 -17.46 -11.04 -4.63
N ASN A 70 -18.60 -10.39 -4.70
CA ASN A 70 -19.30 -10.10 -5.96
C ASN A 70 -18.90 -8.75 -6.56
N THR A 71 -18.05 -7.98 -5.85
CA THR A 71 -17.52 -6.71 -6.32
C THR A 71 -16.01 -6.82 -6.53
N LEU A 72 -15.47 -6.09 -7.50
CA LEU A 72 -14.03 -6.07 -7.78
C LEU A 72 -13.26 -5.26 -6.73
N ASP A 73 -13.82 -4.17 -6.24
CA ASP A 73 -13.22 -3.25 -5.28
C ASP A 73 -13.39 -3.70 -3.82
N PHE A 74 -13.11 -4.96 -3.54
CA PHE A 74 -13.29 -5.53 -2.21
C PHE A 74 -12.09 -5.35 -1.28
N LEU A 75 -10.91 -5.05 -1.81
CA LEU A 75 -9.74 -4.79 -0.98
C LEU A 75 -9.79 -3.38 -0.38
N PRO A 76 -9.31 -3.21 0.85
CA PRO A 76 -9.19 -1.89 1.44
C PRO A 76 -8.19 -1.02 0.68
N LEU A 77 -8.45 0.29 0.64
CA LEU A 77 -7.47 1.27 0.17
C LEU A 77 -6.31 1.33 1.17
N ASP A 78 -5.28 0.52 0.92
CA ASP A 78 -4.07 0.44 1.73
C ASP A 78 -2.85 0.71 0.86
N ARG A 79 -2.31 1.91 0.94
CA ARG A 79 -1.12 2.35 0.18
C ARG A 79 0.16 1.63 0.62
N THR A 80 0.17 1.07 1.84
CA THR A 80 1.30 0.26 2.35
C THR A 80 1.30 -1.16 1.81
N GLY A 81 0.18 -1.58 1.23
CA GLY A 81 0.00 -2.85 0.52
C GLY A 81 -0.84 -3.88 1.28
N ASN A 82 -1.61 -4.62 0.51
CA ASN A 82 -2.55 -5.64 0.97
C ASN A 82 -1.91 -7.04 1.05
N ARG A 83 -0.67 -7.15 1.54
CA ARG A 83 0.15 -8.39 1.53
C ARG A 83 -0.51 -9.65 2.14
N ARG A 84 -1.61 -9.49 2.86
CA ARG A 84 -2.36 -10.60 3.49
C ARG A 84 -3.43 -11.19 2.59
N PHE A 85 -3.72 -10.50 1.49
CA PHE A 85 -4.80 -10.87 0.58
C PHE A 85 -4.22 -11.32 -0.75
N VAL A 86 -4.69 -12.44 -1.24
CA VAL A 86 -4.34 -12.99 -2.55
C VAL A 86 -5.63 -13.04 -3.38
N PRO A 87 -5.96 -11.96 -4.12
CA PRO A 87 -7.13 -11.97 -4.97
C PRO A 87 -6.97 -12.96 -6.12
N VAL A 88 -8.02 -13.74 -6.39
CA VAL A 88 -8.08 -14.68 -7.49
C VAL A 88 -9.37 -14.43 -8.25
N MET A 89 -9.24 -14.12 -9.54
CA MET A 89 -10.40 -14.00 -10.43
C MET A 89 -10.98 -15.37 -10.74
N VAL A 90 -12.28 -15.50 -10.60
CA VAL A 90 -13.04 -16.69 -10.96
C VAL A 90 -13.86 -16.37 -12.21
N TYR A 91 -13.77 -17.24 -13.21
CA TYR A 91 -14.47 -17.13 -14.50
C TYR A 91 -15.41 -18.31 -14.66
N PRO A 92 -16.68 -18.21 -14.25
CA PRO A 92 -17.63 -19.32 -14.32
C PRO A 92 -17.81 -19.86 -15.74
N GLU A 93 -17.71 -19.01 -16.75
CA GLU A 93 -17.82 -19.36 -18.16
C GLU A 93 -16.69 -20.25 -18.68
N ARG A 94 -15.58 -20.34 -17.93
CA ARG A 94 -14.43 -21.20 -18.23
C ARG A 94 -14.47 -22.54 -17.50
N ALA A 95 -15.49 -22.76 -16.68
CA ALA A 95 -15.64 -24.02 -15.96
C ALA A 95 -16.04 -25.13 -16.95
N GLU A 96 -15.18 -26.12 -17.09
CA GLU A 96 -15.44 -27.27 -17.94
C GLU A 96 -16.46 -28.21 -17.30
N VAL A 97 -16.46 -28.30 -15.97
CA VAL A 97 -17.37 -29.16 -15.20
C VAL A 97 -17.91 -28.36 -14.01
N HIS A 98 -19.22 -28.45 -13.82
CA HIS A 98 -19.85 -27.89 -12.61
C HIS A 98 -19.71 -28.91 -11.47
N ILE A 99 -19.13 -28.46 -10.32
CA ILE A 99 -18.82 -29.36 -9.18
C ILE A 99 -20.03 -30.17 -8.71
N LEU A 100 -21.26 -29.62 -8.79
CA LEU A 100 -22.48 -30.28 -8.35
C LEU A 100 -23.14 -31.13 -9.46
N ALA A 101 -22.62 -31.11 -10.71
CA ALA A 101 -23.18 -31.91 -11.78
C ALA A 101 -22.81 -33.40 -11.67
N ASP A 102 -21.59 -33.67 -11.20
CA ASP A 102 -21.13 -35.04 -10.89
C ASP A 102 -20.35 -35.03 -9.57
N GLU A 103 -21.02 -35.38 -8.50
CA GLU A 103 -20.42 -35.35 -7.16
C GLU A 103 -19.28 -36.39 -7.02
N GLN A 104 -19.39 -37.56 -7.65
CA GLN A 104 -18.36 -38.58 -7.53
C GLN A 104 -17.08 -38.15 -8.25
N ALA A 105 -17.18 -37.71 -9.48
CA ALA A 105 -16.02 -37.18 -10.25
C ALA A 105 -15.37 -35.99 -9.55
N SER A 106 -16.16 -35.09 -8.98
CA SER A 106 -15.66 -33.96 -8.21
C SER A 106 -14.91 -34.38 -6.96
N ARG A 107 -15.38 -35.40 -6.23
CA ARG A 107 -14.68 -35.97 -5.07
C ARG A 107 -13.36 -36.62 -5.47
N GLU A 108 -13.32 -37.33 -6.56
CA GLU A 108 -12.10 -37.96 -7.08
C GLU A 108 -11.07 -36.90 -7.45
N TYR A 109 -11.48 -35.83 -8.11
CA TYR A 109 -10.63 -34.70 -8.46
C TYR A 109 -10.06 -34.01 -7.21
N ILE A 110 -10.90 -33.70 -6.21
CA ILE A 110 -10.47 -33.08 -4.96
C ILE A 110 -9.51 -34.01 -4.19
N ASN A 111 -9.77 -35.31 -4.16
CA ASN A 111 -8.87 -36.28 -3.54
C ASN A 111 -7.50 -36.32 -4.23
N GLN A 112 -7.47 -36.22 -5.56
CA GLN A 112 -6.22 -36.12 -6.32
C GLN A 112 -5.46 -34.83 -5.96
N MET A 113 -6.14 -33.69 -5.88
CA MET A 113 -5.52 -32.43 -5.44
C MET A 113 -4.90 -32.56 -4.04
N TRP A 114 -5.59 -33.18 -3.11
CA TRP A 114 -5.06 -33.43 -1.76
C TRP A 114 -3.88 -34.37 -1.77
N ALA A 115 -3.89 -35.42 -2.61
CA ALA A 115 -2.76 -36.34 -2.76
C ALA A 115 -1.51 -35.61 -3.27
N GLU A 116 -1.65 -34.75 -4.27
CA GLU A 116 -0.55 -33.92 -4.79
C GLU A 116 -0.04 -32.94 -3.72
N ALA A 117 -0.93 -32.27 -3.01
CA ALA A 117 -0.56 -31.37 -1.91
C ALA A 117 0.22 -32.11 -0.81
N MET A 118 -0.19 -33.34 -0.47
CA MET A 118 0.51 -34.17 0.51
C MET A 118 1.88 -34.63 0.03
N GLU A 119 2.06 -34.92 -1.26
CA GLU A 119 3.35 -35.27 -1.84
C GLU A 119 4.30 -34.08 -1.78
N ILE A 120 3.84 -32.87 -2.15
CA ILE A 120 4.59 -31.63 -2.01
C ILE A 120 4.99 -31.38 -0.55
N TYR A 121 4.06 -31.58 0.38
CA TYR A 121 4.31 -31.42 1.82
C TYR A 121 5.39 -32.40 2.31
N ARG A 122 5.28 -33.68 1.96
CA ARG A 122 6.21 -34.73 2.37
C ARG A 122 7.61 -34.55 1.77
N SER A 123 7.70 -33.99 0.58
CA SER A 123 8.99 -33.69 -0.06
C SER A 123 9.85 -32.71 0.74
N GLY A 124 9.25 -31.87 1.59
CA GLY A 124 9.94 -30.83 2.34
C GLY A 124 10.47 -29.67 1.48
N ASN A 125 10.26 -29.71 0.17
CA ASN A 125 10.80 -28.73 -0.80
C ASN A 125 9.89 -27.55 -1.07
N PHE A 126 8.86 -27.33 -0.25
CA PHE A 126 7.96 -26.20 -0.42
C PHE A 126 8.36 -25.01 0.45
N ARG A 127 7.97 -23.82 0.01
CA ARG A 127 8.15 -22.57 0.77
C ARG A 127 6.81 -21.83 0.84
N LEU A 128 6.41 -21.41 2.06
CA LEU A 128 5.25 -20.55 2.28
C LEU A 128 5.58 -19.07 2.05
N ARG A 129 6.39 -18.80 1.01
CA ARG A 129 6.76 -17.43 0.61
C ARG A 129 6.79 -17.35 -0.90
N PHE A 130 6.19 -16.32 -1.43
CA PHE A 130 6.28 -16.02 -2.84
C PHE A 130 7.69 -15.55 -3.23
N SER A 131 8.08 -15.82 -4.46
CA SER A 131 9.29 -15.24 -5.05
C SER A 131 9.17 -13.71 -5.14
N PRO A 132 10.28 -12.97 -5.26
CA PRO A 132 10.24 -11.51 -5.48
C PRO A 132 9.40 -11.12 -6.69
N ALA A 133 9.50 -11.87 -7.79
CA ALA A 133 8.71 -11.64 -9.00
C ALA A 133 7.21 -11.84 -8.75
N MET A 134 6.81 -12.92 -8.06
CA MET A 134 5.43 -13.16 -7.70
C MET A 134 4.88 -12.11 -6.74
N ASN A 135 5.69 -11.63 -5.78
CA ASN A 135 5.28 -10.54 -4.89
C ASN A 135 5.05 -9.22 -5.67
N ALA A 136 5.89 -8.93 -6.66
CA ALA A 136 5.71 -7.74 -7.50
C ALA A 136 4.43 -7.87 -8.34
N TYR A 137 4.20 -9.03 -8.95
CA TYR A 137 2.95 -9.32 -9.68
C TYR A 137 1.73 -9.18 -8.78
N LEU A 138 1.73 -9.82 -7.62
CA LEU A 138 0.63 -9.75 -6.66
C LEU A 138 0.33 -8.31 -6.23
N LYS A 139 1.36 -7.51 -5.96
CA LYS A 139 1.20 -6.10 -5.58
C LYS A 139 0.57 -5.29 -6.71
N ALA A 140 0.93 -5.55 -7.96
CA ALA A 140 0.30 -4.90 -9.12
C ALA A 140 -1.16 -5.35 -9.26
N HIS A 141 -1.39 -6.66 -9.22
CA HIS A 141 -2.72 -7.26 -9.34
C HIS A 141 -3.70 -6.82 -8.24
N GLN A 142 -3.22 -6.63 -7.00
CA GLN A 142 -4.06 -6.14 -5.91
C GLN A 142 -4.67 -4.76 -6.17
N LYS A 143 -4.03 -3.93 -6.99
CA LYS A 143 -4.55 -2.60 -7.33
C LYS A 143 -5.87 -2.68 -8.10
N ASP A 144 -6.06 -3.72 -8.91
CA ASP A 144 -7.27 -3.93 -9.70
C ASP A 144 -8.51 -4.23 -8.81
N PHE A 145 -8.26 -4.57 -7.53
CA PHE A 145 -9.29 -4.90 -6.53
C PHE A 145 -9.41 -3.85 -5.42
N MET A 146 -8.76 -2.72 -5.56
CA MET A 146 -8.83 -1.60 -4.62
C MET A 146 -9.74 -0.51 -5.17
N PRO A 147 -10.47 0.22 -4.31
CA PRO A 147 -11.20 1.40 -4.75
C PRO A 147 -10.22 2.45 -5.29
N GLU A 148 -10.71 3.30 -6.19
CA GLU A 148 -9.94 4.40 -6.74
C GLU A 148 -9.47 5.37 -5.65
N ASP A 149 -8.19 5.73 -5.67
CA ASP A 149 -7.62 6.72 -4.77
C ASP A 149 -7.70 8.12 -5.40
N THR A 150 -8.90 8.68 -5.40
CA THR A 150 -9.19 10.00 -6.00
C THR A 150 -8.29 11.11 -5.43
N LYS A 151 -8.01 11.08 -4.12
CA LYS A 151 -7.14 12.08 -3.50
C LYS A 151 -5.69 11.96 -3.96
N ALA A 152 -5.18 10.73 -4.09
CA ALA A 152 -3.85 10.53 -4.65
C ALA A 152 -3.78 11.01 -6.10
N GLY A 153 -4.82 10.76 -6.91
CA GLY A 153 -4.94 11.29 -8.27
C GLY A 153 -4.87 12.81 -8.32
N GLN A 154 -5.65 13.50 -7.50
CA GLN A 154 -5.64 14.97 -7.41
C GLN A 154 -4.27 15.53 -6.99
N ILE A 155 -3.61 14.89 -6.03
CA ILE A 155 -2.27 15.30 -5.59
C ILE A 155 -1.24 15.06 -6.71
N LEU A 156 -1.30 13.94 -7.43
CA LEU A 156 -0.41 13.66 -8.57
C LEU A 156 -0.60 14.69 -9.67
N ASP A 157 -1.83 14.97 -10.09
CA ASP A 157 -2.17 15.99 -11.09
C ASP A 157 -1.66 17.39 -10.70
N TYR A 158 -1.75 17.73 -9.43
CA TYR A 158 -1.20 18.98 -8.92
C TYR A 158 0.32 18.99 -9.02
N LEU A 159 1.00 17.93 -8.56
CA LEU A 159 2.45 17.83 -8.54
C LEU A 159 3.08 17.82 -9.94
N GLU A 160 2.39 17.28 -10.94
CA GLU A 160 2.84 17.32 -12.35
C GLU A 160 2.87 18.75 -12.89
N ARG A 161 1.88 19.57 -12.53
CA ARG A 161 1.77 20.97 -12.94
C ARG A 161 2.56 21.94 -12.06
N TYR A 162 2.97 21.48 -10.89
CA TYR A 162 3.67 22.33 -9.91
C TYR A 162 5.14 22.52 -10.30
N SER A 163 5.53 23.79 -10.51
CA SER A 163 6.90 24.16 -10.90
C SER A 163 7.89 24.25 -9.74
N GLY A 164 7.40 24.27 -8.50
CA GLY A 164 8.24 24.38 -7.32
C GLY A 164 9.03 23.10 -7.00
N SER A 165 10.11 23.25 -6.27
CA SER A 165 10.99 22.15 -5.87
C SER A 165 10.63 21.51 -4.53
N ILE A 166 9.82 22.17 -3.70
CA ILE A 166 9.39 21.67 -2.38
C ILE A 166 7.89 21.86 -2.19
N VAL A 167 7.26 20.93 -1.51
CA VAL A 167 5.84 20.99 -1.11
C VAL A 167 5.66 20.55 0.33
N CYS A 168 4.59 20.99 0.98
CA CYS A 168 4.22 20.56 2.32
C CYS A 168 2.76 20.08 2.38
N SER A 169 2.41 19.35 3.44
CA SER A 169 1.07 18.75 3.59
C SER A 169 -0.05 19.81 3.59
N LYS A 170 0.15 20.96 4.23
CA LYS A 170 -0.84 22.05 4.24
C LYS A 170 -1.06 22.65 2.85
N GLN A 171 0.00 22.78 2.06
CA GLN A 171 -0.08 23.25 0.69
C GLN A 171 -0.87 22.27 -0.17
N LEU A 172 -0.57 20.98 -0.09
CA LEU A 172 -1.30 19.96 -0.82
C LEU A 172 -2.78 19.90 -0.41
N TYR A 173 -3.08 20.09 0.89
CA TYR A 173 -4.45 20.16 1.36
C TYR A 173 -5.23 21.32 0.74
N LYS A 174 -4.62 22.52 0.73
CA LYS A 174 -5.29 23.71 0.19
C LYS A 174 -5.31 23.74 -1.33
N GLU A 175 -4.17 23.57 -1.96
CA GLU A 175 -4.01 23.81 -3.40
C GLU A 175 -4.34 22.58 -4.26
N ALA A 176 -3.97 21.35 -3.82
CA ALA A 176 -4.24 20.15 -4.59
C ALA A 176 -5.64 19.59 -4.35
N LEU A 177 -6.13 19.63 -3.10
CA LEU A 177 -7.44 19.12 -2.72
C LEU A 177 -8.54 20.19 -2.68
N GLY A 178 -8.23 21.46 -2.98
CA GLY A 178 -9.23 22.55 -3.12
C GLY A 178 -9.81 23.05 -1.79
N HIS A 179 -9.06 22.98 -0.69
CA HIS A 179 -9.51 23.45 0.63
C HIS A 179 -8.91 24.81 1.00
N ASP A 180 -9.06 25.80 0.15
CA ASP A 180 -8.39 27.11 0.27
C ASP A 180 -8.63 27.81 1.60
N TYR A 181 -9.86 27.72 2.14
CA TYR A 181 -10.32 28.45 3.32
C TYR A 181 -10.26 27.65 4.60
N ASP A 182 -10.08 26.32 4.52
CA ASP A 182 -10.13 25.43 5.67
C ASP A 182 -8.73 25.15 6.24
N GLU A 183 -8.64 24.96 7.55
CA GLU A 183 -7.44 24.44 8.17
C GLU A 183 -7.51 22.92 8.30
N PRO A 184 -6.49 22.19 7.84
CA PRO A 184 -6.52 20.74 7.84
C PRO A 184 -6.52 20.16 9.26
N LYS A 185 -7.36 19.17 9.49
CA LYS A 185 -7.32 18.35 10.70
C LYS A 185 -6.11 17.41 10.67
N GLN A 186 -5.70 16.94 11.84
CA GLN A 186 -4.49 16.12 11.93
C GLN A 186 -4.58 14.78 11.18
N TRP A 187 -5.77 14.20 11.05
CA TRP A 187 -5.97 12.99 10.28
C TRP A 187 -5.87 13.22 8.77
N GLU A 188 -6.29 14.37 8.26
CA GLU A 188 -6.13 14.76 6.84
C GLU A 188 -4.66 14.95 6.49
N LEU A 189 -3.89 15.61 7.35
CA LEU A 189 -2.44 15.73 7.17
C LEU A 189 -1.74 14.35 7.18
N ARG A 190 -2.20 13.41 8.02
CA ARG A 190 -1.66 12.05 8.03
C ARG A 190 -1.98 11.32 6.73
N GLU A 191 -3.18 11.47 6.21
CA GLU A 191 -3.59 10.88 4.94
C GLU A 191 -2.76 11.42 3.77
N ILE A 192 -2.54 12.74 3.70
CA ILE A 192 -1.66 13.36 2.69
C ILE A 192 -0.22 12.86 2.83
N ASN A 193 0.29 12.74 4.05
CA ASN A 193 1.62 12.18 4.29
C ASN A 193 1.72 10.73 3.82
N ASP A 194 0.67 9.93 4.02
CA ASP A 194 0.60 8.56 3.56
C ASP A 194 0.59 8.48 2.02
N ILE A 195 -0.19 9.33 1.35
CA ILE A 195 -0.20 9.46 -0.10
C ILE A 195 1.20 9.79 -0.62
N MET A 196 1.82 10.84 -0.10
CA MET A 196 3.12 11.30 -0.55
C MET A 196 4.24 10.26 -0.36
N ASN A 197 4.17 9.49 0.71
CA ASN A 197 5.21 8.51 1.02
C ASN A 197 5.03 7.16 0.30
N ASN A 198 3.79 6.80 -0.08
CA ASN A 198 3.48 5.46 -0.59
C ASN A 198 2.91 5.43 -2.02
N ALA A 199 2.30 6.53 -2.49
CA ALA A 199 1.69 6.59 -3.82
C ALA A 199 2.44 7.50 -4.80
N VAL A 200 3.16 8.52 -4.30
CA VAL A 200 3.86 9.51 -5.13
C VAL A 200 5.31 9.10 -5.35
N THR A 201 5.74 9.12 -6.60
CA THR A 201 7.15 8.92 -6.99
C THR A 201 7.78 10.24 -7.43
N GLY A 202 9.12 10.32 -7.42
CA GLY A 202 9.84 11.53 -7.82
C GLY A 202 9.92 12.61 -6.75
N TRP A 203 9.44 12.32 -5.53
CA TRP A 203 9.52 13.23 -4.37
C TRP A 203 10.10 12.50 -3.17
N ARG A 204 10.93 13.18 -2.39
CA ARG A 204 11.60 12.65 -1.21
C ARG A 204 11.29 13.50 0.02
N ALA A 205 10.88 12.89 1.12
CA ALA A 205 10.67 13.57 2.38
C ALA A 205 12.00 14.11 2.94
N PHE A 206 12.02 15.35 3.45
CA PHE A 206 13.16 15.88 4.15
C PHE A 206 12.95 15.89 5.66
N SER A 207 14.03 15.67 6.41
CA SER A 207 13.98 15.46 7.86
C SER A 207 13.76 16.75 8.65
N ASN A 208 14.41 17.85 8.21
CA ASN A 208 14.39 19.11 8.90
C ASN A 208 13.30 20.05 8.34
N PRO A 209 12.50 20.73 9.18
CA PRO A 209 11.52 21.69 8.70
C PRO A 209 12.16 22.81 7.89
N ARG A 210 11.61 23.10 6.70
CA ARG A 210 12.00 24.20 5.83
C ARG A 210 10.93 25.30 5.83
N TYR A 211 11.30 26.48 5.38
CA TYR A 211 10.39 27.60 5.23
C TYR A 211 9.63 27.49 3.90
N PHE A 212 8.33 27.65 3.96
CA PHE A 212 7.44 27.77 2.80
C PHE A 212 6.85 29.17 2.77
N PRO A 213 6.48 29.71 1.60
CA PRO A 213 5.79 30.99 1.50
C PRO A 213 4.51 31.03 2.36
N GLU A 214 4.08 32.23 2.75
CA GLU A 214 2.79 32.38 3.44
C GLU A 214 1.65 31.80 2.60
N PRO A 215 0.68 31.11 3.20
CA PRO A 215 0.42 30.99 4.66
C PRO A 215 1.08 29.76 5.33
N TYR A 216 1.95 29.03 4.64
CA TYR A 216 2.40 27.69 5.09
C TYR A 216 3.51 27.73 6.14
N ARG A 217 4.37 28.75 6.12
CA ARG A 217 5.46 28.96 7.11
C ARG A 217 6.44 27.78 7.20
N ARG A 218 6.97 27.53 8.41
CA ARG A 218 8.00 26.51 8.64
C ARG A 218 7.39 25.16 8.98
N GLN A 219 7.58 24.15 8.12
CA GLN A 219 7.12 22.78 8.34
C GLN A 219 7.94 21.74 7.57
N LYS A 220 7.69 20.46 7.87
CA LYS A 220 8.22 19.33 7.09
C LYS A 220 7.46 19.21 5.76
N GLY A 221 8.08 18.54 4.80
CA GLY A 221 7.49 18.31 3.49
C GLY A 221 8.38 17.42 2.64
N TRP A 222 8.23 17.57 1.34
CA TRP A 222 8.95 16.81 0.34
C TRP A 222 9.64 17.72 -0.64
N GLU A 223 10.78 17.25 -1.17
CA GLU A 223 11.53 17.88 -2.25
C GLU A 223 11.46 16.99 -3.50
N ARG A 224 11.40 17.62 -4.66
CA ARG A 224 11.45 16.92 -5.96
C ARG A 224 12.83 16.29 -6.11
N ILE A 225 12.86 15.01 -6.46
CA ILE A 225 14.11 14.30 -6.79
C ILE A 225 14.54 14.81 -8.16
N ARG A 226 15.68 15.50 -8.24
CA ARG A 226 16.28 15.89 -9.51
C ARG A 226 16.85 14.65 -10.18
N ASN A 227 16.56 14.45 -11.45
CA ASN A 227 17.32 13.52 -12.26
C ASN A 227 18.64 14.21 -12.58
N ASP A 228 19.77 13.62 -12.21
CA ASP A 228 21.10 14.15 -12.45
C ASP A 228 21.44 14.34 -13.96
N ASN A 229 20.52 14.01 -14.85
CA ASN A 229 20.61 14.17 -16.31
C ASN A 229 19.81 15.38 -16.86
N GLU A 230 19.10 16.12 -16.04
CA GLU A 230 18.53 17.39 -16.49
C GLU A 230 19.57 18.51 -16.31
N PRO A 231 19.88 19.28 -17.38
CA PRO A 231 20.76 20.42 -17.25
C PRO A 231 20.20 21.38 -16.20
N ASP A 232 21.05 21.82 -15.28
CA ASP A 232 20.71 22.77 -14.22
C ASP A 232 20.31 24.12 -14.84
N ASN A 233 19.05 24.30 -15.16
CA ASN A 233 18.49 25.55 -15.66
C ASN A 233 18.35 26.62 -14.56
N SER A 234 18.97 26.45 -13.40
CA SER A 234 18.94 27.44 -12.33
C SER A 234 19.83 28.68 -12.62
N MET A 235 20.54 28.68 -13.77
CA MET A 235 21.31 29.78 -14.29
C MET A 235 20.74 30.42 -15.57
N ASP A 236 19.49 30.16 -15.93
CA ASP A 236 18.82 30.81 -17.05
C ASP A 236 18.60 32.31 -16.76
N GLY A 237 19.62 33.06 -16.98
CA GLY A 237 19.70 34.53 -16.78
C GLY A 237 21.13 35.06 -16.68
N PHE A 238 22.11 34.21 -16.44
CA PHE A 238 23.51 34.56 -16.50
C PHE A 238 24.13 33.97 -17.77
N GLN A 239 24.22 34.81 -18.81
CA GLN A 239 25.12 34.49 -19.93
C GLN A 239 26.54 34.67 -19.43
N GLU A 240 27.40 33.65 -19.58
CA GLU A 240 28.85 33.82 -19.38
C GLU A 240 29.33 34.88 -20.39
N ILE A 241 29.81 35.98 -19.88
CA ILE A 241 30.40 37.00 -20.68
C ILE A 241 31.78 36.47 -21.16
N PRO A 242 32.03 36.38 -22.48
CA PRO A 242 33.33 35.92 -22.98
C PRO A 242 34.46 36.76 -22.40
N THR A 243 35.57 36.12 -22.10
CA THR A 243 36.73 36.79 -21.43
C THR A 243 37.20 38.04 -22.16
N GLU A 244 37.04 38.10 -23.49
CA GLU A 244 37.35 39.23 -24.34
C GLU A 244 36.42 40.46 -24.12
N GLU A 245 35.17 40.23 -23.71
CA GLU A 245 34.25 41.31 -23.35
C GLU A 245 34.45 41.79 -21.91
N MET A 246 34.92 40.90 -21.01
CA MET A 246 35.23 41.28 -19.62
C MET A 246 36.41 42.27 -19.54
N GLU A 247 37.41 42.14 -20.43
CA GLU A 247 38.54 43.09 -20.51
C GLU A 247 38.09 44.49 -20.95
N GLN A 248 37.03 44.59 -21.76
CA GLN A 248 36.49 45.89 -22.22
C GLN A 248 35.64 46.60 -21.17
N LEU A 249 35.16 45.85 -20.12
CA LEU A 249 34.34 46.41 -19.04
C LEU A 249 35.17 47.11 -17.94
N GLY A 250 36.51 47.14 -18.03
CA GLY A 250 37.39 47.86 -17.09
C GLY A 250 37.36 47.29 -15.66
N LEU A 251 37.10 45.99 -15.51
CA LEU A 251 37.10 45.31 -14.21
C LEU A 251 38.53 45.17 -13.67
N PRO A 252 38.73 45.24 -12.34
CA PRO A 252 40.05 45.08 -11.72
C PRO A 252 40.65 43.70 -12.07
N GLU A 253 41.95 43.65 -12.41
CA GLU A 253 42.65 42.39 -12.79
C GLU A 253 42.59 41.27 -11.73
N GLU A 254 42.35 41.64 -10.47
CA GLU A 254 42.22 40.68 -9.35
C GLU A 254 40.99 39.81 -9.46
N TRP A 255 39.93 40.25 -10.18
CA TRP A 255 38.69 39.52 -10.39
C TRP A 255 38.75 38.55 -11.56
N LEU A 256 39.69 38.77 -12.48
CA LEU A 256 39.93 37.96 -13.67
C LEU A 256 40.79 36.71 -13.36
N LYS A 257 41.40 36.61 -12.16
CA LYS A 257 42.35 35.53 -11.78
C LYS A 257 41.76 34.45 -10.84
N GLN A 258 40.49 34.52 -10.45
CA GLN A 258 39.85 33.45 -9.68
C GLN A 258 39.19 32.45 -10.63
N LYS A 259 39.96 31.41 -10.97
CA LYS A 259 39.45 30.14 -11.53
C LYS A 259 39.26 29.15 -10.42
#